data_265dcefb721142193fa7364cc29c4ac0
#
_entry.id   265dcefb721142193fa7364cc29c4ac0
#
_cell.length_a   1.000
_cell.length_b   1.000
_cell.length_c   1.000
_cell.angle_alpha   90.00
_cell.angle_beta   90.00
_cell.angle_gamma   90.00
#
_symmetry.space_group_name_H-M   'P 1'
#
loop_
_entity.id
_entity.type
_entity.pdbx_description
1 polymer ?
#
loop_
_entity_poly.entity_id
_entity_poly.type
_entity_poly.pdbx_seq_one_letter_code
_entity_poly.pdbx_strand_id
1 'polypeptide(L)'
;MKIVDLKVLRANRSVFCQIYTDEGIVGLGESGAWGFLEASAAALETMKEYMLGKDPLDIEHHWQYLYRFSHFRGAAVMGALSAIDIALWDIAGKYFHVPVYKLLGGKCRDKVRVYNHTAGRTEEELIENAVKGVEEGYTALGHLNPYLDEPRTKAYEDGNAAMLY
;
A
#
# COMPACT_ATOMS: atom_id res chain seq x y z
N MET A 1 9.87 1.37 24.84
CA MET A 1 8.73 1.90 24.04
C MET A 1 7.66 0.82 23.90
N LYS A 2 6.38 1.19 23.98
CA LYS A 2 5.27 0.23 23.84
C LYS A 2 4.20 0.79 22.92
N ILE A 3 3.58 -0.08 22.14
CA ILE A 3 2.40 0.25 21.34
C ILE A 3 1.21 0.42 22.26
N VAL A 4 0.57 1.59 22.23
CA VAL A 4 -0.59 1.92 23.06
C VAL A 4 -1.91 1.94 22.28
N ASP A 5 -1.85 2.14 20.97
CA ASP A 5 -3.03 2.06 20.10
C ASP A 5 -2.63 1.75 18.65
N LEU A 6 -3.56 1.20 17.90
CA LEU A 6 -3.52 1.04 16.44
C LEU A 6 -4.86 1.51 15.89
N LYS A 7 -4.83 2.44 14.93
CA LYS A 7 -6.02 2.95 14.25
C LYS A 7 -6.01 2.56 12.78
N VAL A 8 -7.15 2.11 12.32
CA VAL A 8 -7.40 1.81 10.91
C VAL A 8 -8.16 2.97 10.28
N LEU A 9 -7.51 3.64 9.33
CA LEU A 9 -8.08 4.81 8.66
C LEU A 9 -8.38 4.47 7.20
N ARG A 10 -9.59 4.82 6.77
CA ARG A 10 -10.03 4.65 5.39
C ARG A 10 -10.02 6.00 4.70
N ALA A 11 -9.28 6.11 3.63
CA ALA A 11 -9.18 7.33 2.84
C ALA A 11 -9.28 6.99 1.34
N ASN A 12 -10.43 7.25 0.75
CA ASN A 12 -10.71 6.99 -0.64
C ASN A 12 -10.45 5.50 -1.03
N ARG A 13 -9.39 5.23 -1.79
CA ARG A 13 -8.99 3.89 -2.26
C ARG A 13 -7.89 3.26 -1.41
N SER A 14 -7.60 3.82 -0.25
CA SER A 14 -6.51 3.39 0.63
C SER A 14 -7.00 3.06 2.03
N VAL A 15 -6.35 2.09 2.66
CA VAL A 15 -6.48 1.77 4.08
C VAL A 15 -5.12 2.01 4.74
N PHE A 16 -5.09 2.89 5.72
CA PHE A 16 -3.90 3.20 6.49
C PHE A 16 -3.96 2.58 7.87
N CYS A 17 -2.80 2.18 8.36
CA CYS A 17 -2.55 1.76 9.72
C CYS A 17 -1.72 2.82 10.43
N GLN A 18 -2.24 3.40 11.51
CA GLN A 18 -1.47 4.26 12.40
C GLN A 18 -1.22 3.55 13.71
N ILE A 19 0.06 3.40 14.08
CA ILE A 19 0.50 2.80 15.34
C ILE A 19 1.01 3.89 16.26
N TYR A 20 0.44 3.96 17.45
CA TYR A 20 0.78 4.94 18.48
C TYR A 20 1.60 4.31 19.59
N THR A 21 2.62 5.01 20.06
CA THR A 21 3.50 4.55 21.15
C THR A 21 3.35 5.40 22.40
N ASP A 22 3.71 4.85 23.56
CA ASP A 22 3.75 5.53 24.85
C ASP A 22 4.79 6.67 24.92
N GLU A 23 5.72 6.72 23.97
CA GLU A 23 6.71 7.79 23.82
C GLU A 23 6.26 8.90 22.84
N GLY A 24 5.03 8.84 22.33
CA GLY A 24 4.47 9.84 21.43
C GLY A 24 4.90 9.70 19.97
N ILE A 25 5.67 8.69 19.62
CA ILE A 25 6.01 8.39 18.23
C ILE A 25 4.82 7.69 17.56
N VAL A 26 4.46 8.16 16.37
CA VAL A 26 3.38 7.57 15.57
C VAL A 26 3.95 7.06 14.26
N GLY A 27 3.69 5.79 13.95
CA GLY A 27 4.03 5.19 12.67
C GLY A 27 2.84 5.11 11.73
N LEU A 28 3.09 5.24 10.44
CA LEU A 28 2.09 5.16 9.39
C LEU A 28 2.48 4.11 8.36
N GLY A 29 1.54 3.23 8.02
CA GLY A 29 1.67 2.28 6.93
C GLY A 29 0.39 2.20 6.11
N GLU A 30 0.48 1.78 4.85
CA GLU A 30 -0.64 1.63 3.94
C GLU A 30 -0.80 0.18 3.50
N SER A 31 -2.04 -0.29 3.45
CA SER A 31 -2.39 -1.58 2.85
C SER A 31 -2.65 -1.42 1.36
N GLY A 32 -1.93 -2.17 0.52
CA GLY A 32 -2.09 -2.20 -0.93
C GLY A 32 -3.13 -3.21 -1.46
N ALA A 33 -4.08 -3.65 -0.66
CA ALA A 33 -5.08 -4.66 -1.04
C ALA A 33 -6.20 -4.08 -1.93
N TRP A 34 -5.89 -3.77 -3.17
CA TRP A 34 -6.81 -3.21 -4.15
C TRP A 34 -8.08 -4.06 -4.31
N GLY A 35 -9.24 -3.39 -4.27
CA GLY A 35 -10.54 -4.05 -4.39
C GLY A 35 -11.05 -4.77 -3.14
N PHE A 36 -10.19 -4.98 -2.12
CA PHE A 36 -10.52 -5.69 -0.89
C PHE A 36 -10.18 -4.88 0.37
N LEU A 37 -10.41 -3.58 0.33
CA LEU A 37 -10.03 -2.63 1.39
C LEU A 37 -10.69 -2.98 2.72
N GLU A 38 -11.99 -3.32 2.72
CA GLU A 38 -12.71 -3.68 3.95
C GLU A 38 -12.20 -4.99 4.55
N ALA A 39 -11.84 -5.97 3.73
CA ALA A 39 -11.25 -7.22 4.21
C ALA A 39 -9.87 -6.97 4.84
N SER A 40 -9.06 -6.09 4.23
CA SER A 40 -7.77 -5.71 4.80
C SER A 40 -7.91 -4.89 6.08
N ALA A 41 -8.90 -3.98 6.14
CA ALA A 41 -9.21 -3.22 7.34
C ALA A 41 -9.65 -4.14 8.50
N ALA A 42 -10.52 -5.12 8.23
CA ALA A 42 -10.93 -6.10 9.24
C ALA A 42 -9.75 -6.96 9.73
N ALA A 43 -8.83 -7.33 8.83
CA ALA A 43 -7.61 -8.04 9.22
C ALA A 43 -6.71 -7.20 10.13
N LEU A 44 -6.56 -5.89 9.86
CA LEU A 44 -5.83 -4.95 10.74
C LEU A 44 -6.44 -4.86 12.14
N GLU A 45 -7.78 -4.76 12.23
CA GLU A 45 -8.47 -4.73 13.53
C GLU A 45 -8.24 -6.03 14.32
N THR A 46 -8.22 -7.17 13.63
CA THR A 46 -7.91 -8.47 14.27
C THR A 46 -6.46 -8.52 14.77
N MET A 47 -5.51 -8.01 13.99
CA MET A 47 -4.08 -8.00 14.35
C MET A 47 -3.76 -7.00 15.48
N LYS A 48 -4.60 -5.97 15.64
CA LYS A 48 -4.45 -4.94 16.69
C LYS A 48 -4.33 -5.55 18.08
N GLU A 49 -5.15 -6.54 18.42
CA GLU A 49 -5.13 -7.17 19.76
C GLU A 49 -3.76 -7.73 20.13
N TYR A 50 -3.08 -8.33 19.15
CA TYR A 50 -1.72 -8.84 19.36
C TYR A 50 -0.71 -7.70 19.54
N MET A 51 -0.85 -6.60 18.79
CA MET A 51 0.13 -5.52 18.74
C MET A 51 0.15 -4.68 20.03
N LEU A 52 -0.97 -4.56 20.73
CA LEU A 52 -1.05 -3.73 21.94
C LEU A 52 -0.09 -4.22 23.04
N GLY A 53 0.65 -3.27 23.63
CA GLY A 53 1.62 -3.49 24.68
C GLY A 53 2.96 -4.07 24.22
N LYS A 54 3.15 -4.37 22.92
CA LYS A 54 4.40 -4.88 22.34
C LYS A 54 5.40 -3.76 22.10
N ASP A 55 6.69 -4.12 22.00
CA ASP A 55 7.73 -3.20 21.56
C ASP A 55 7.68 -3.05 20.03
N PRO A 56 7.45 -1.86 19.49
CA PRO A 56 7.39 -1.65 18.05
C PRO A 56 8.73 -1.86 17.33
N LEU A 57 9.85 -1.96 18.06
CA LEU A 57 11.16 -2.20 17.45
C LEU A 57 11.46 -3.68 17.17
N ASP A 58 10.66 -4.60 17.72
CA ASP A 58 10.76 -6.04 17.45
C ASP A 58 10.11 -6.40 16.08
N ILE A 59 10.44 -5.64 15.03
CA ILE A 59 9.76 -5.63 13.71
C ILE A 59 9.70 -7.04 13.11
N GLU A 60 10.85 -7.71 12.97
CA GLU A 60 10.91 -9.05 12.37
C GLU A 60 10.12 -10.08 13.19
N HIS A 61 10.15 -9.98 14.52
CA HIS A 61 9.36 -10.87 15.38
C HIS A 61 7.85 -10.70 15.10
N HIS A 62 7.38 -9.46 15.02
CA HIS A 62 5.96 -9.18 14.72
C HIS A 62 5.57 -9.66 13.35
N TRP A 63 6.42 -9.42 12.33
CA TRP A 63 6.19 -9.91 10.99
C TRP A 63 6.05 -11.44 10.98
N GLN A 64 6.99 -12.17 11.58
CA GLN A 64 6.98 -13.62 11.65
C GLN A 64 5.77 -14.17 12.40
N TYR A 65 5.39 -13.53 13.51
CA TYR A 65 4.21 -13.93 14.28
C TYR A 65 2.93 -13.74 13.45
N LEU A 66 2.70 -12.54 12.94
CA LEU A 66 1.49 -12.21 12.16
C LEU A 66 1.40 -13.02 10.86
N TYR A 67 2.53 -13.30 10.23
CA TYR A 67 2.58 -14.16 9.05
C TYR A 67 2.14 -15.61 9.35
N ARG A 68 2.46 -16.13 10.53
CA ARG A 68 2.12 -17.49 10.96
C ARG A 68 0.83 -17.58 11.76
N PHE A 69 0.29 -16.46 12.19
CA PHE A 69 -0.91 -16.36 13.03
C PHE A 69 -2.13 -17.04 12.40
N SER A 70 -2.26 -16.99 11.09
CA SER A 70 -3.34 -17.62 10.34
C SER A 70 -2.82 -18.69 9.38
N HIS A 71 -3.56 -19.79 9.24
CA HIS A 71 -3.27 -20.85 8.27
C HIS A 71 -3.43 -20.37 6.83
N PHE A 72 -4.38 -19.46 6.59
CA PHE A 72 -4.70 -18.95 5.28
C PHE A 72 -4.25 -17.50 5.15
N ARG A 73 -3.60 -17.20 4.03
CA ARG A 73 -3.14 -15.88 3.66
C ARG A 73 -3.86 -15.46 2.38
N GLY A 74 -3.54 -14.36 1.87
CA GLY A 74 -4.10 -13.80 0.65
C GLY A 74 -3.85 -12.30 0.64
N ALA A 75 -4.16 -11.63 -0.45
CA ALA A 75 -3.84 -10.22 -0.64
C ALA A 75 -4.33 -9.31 0.49
N ALA A 76 -5.56 -9.53 0.99
CA ALA A 76 -6.13 -8.70 2.05
C ALA A 76 -5.37 -8.83 3.38
N VAL A 77 -5.07 -10.08 3.80
CA VAL A 77 -4.33 -10.35 5.05
C VAL A 77 -2.87 -9.90 4.93
N MET A 78 -2.23 -10.18 3.80
CA MET A 78 -0.85 -9.74 3.56
C MET A 78 -0.73 -8.23 3.42
N GLY A 79 -1.74 -7.56 2.84
CA GLY A 79 -1.81 -6.10 2.80
C GLY A 79 -1.92 -5.48 4.20
N ALA A 80 -2.72 -6.08 5.08
CA ALA A 80 -2.83 -5.66 6.49
C ALA A 80 -1.49 -5.84 7.24
N LEU A 81 -0.85 -7.00 7.09
CA LEU A 81 0.46 -7.27 7.68
C LEU A 81 1.51 -6.28 7.17
N SER A 82 1.54 -6.02 5.86
CA SER A 82 2.44 -5.04 5.26
C SER A 82 2.23 -3.63 5.80
N ALA A 83 0.98 -3.21 6.04
CA ALA A 83 0.69 -1.90 6.62
C ALA A 83 1.25 -1.79 8.06
N ILE A 84 1.16 -2.85 8.86
CA ILE A 84 1.77 -2.88 10.20
C ILE A 84 3.30 -2.81 10.08
N ASP A 85 3.89 -3.63 9.23
CA ASP A 85 5.34 -3.67 9.03
C ASP A 85 5.91 -2.30 8.61
N ILE A 86 5.28 -1.66 7.63
CA ILE A 86 5.66 -0.32 7.19
C ILE A 86 5.55 0.69 8.34
N ALA A 87 4.47 0.64 9.14
CA ALA A 87 4.29 1.54 10.28
C ALA A 87 5.36 1.32 11.36
N LEU A 88 5.79 0.09 11.58
CA LEU A 88 6.87 -0.23 12.54
C LEU A 88 8.22 0.29 12.03
N TRP A 89 8.53 0.14 10.74
CA TRP A 89 9.72 0.73 10.13
C TRP A 89 9.71 2.27 10.18
N ASP A 90 8.55 2.90 10.02
CA ASP A 90 8.38 4.36 10.18
C ASP A 90 8.66 4.80 11.62
N ILE A 91 8.17 4.04 12.62
CA ILE A 91 8.52 4.26 14.04
C ILE A 91 10.03 4.13 14.26
N ALA A 92 10.65 3.07 13.73
CA ALA A 92 12.08 2.84 13.90
C ALA A 92 12.91 3.98 13.29
N GLY A 93 12.55 4.43 12.09
CA GLY A 93 13.21 5.57 11.45
C GLY A 93 13.11 6.85 12.29
N LYS A 94 11.94 7.14 12.85
CA LYS A 94 11.69 8.28 13.74
C LYS A 94 12.45 8.14 15.06
N TYR A 95 12.44 6.97 15.66
CA TYR A 95 13.12 6.69 16.93
C TYR A 95 14.64 6.83 16.82
N PHE A 96 15.24 6.28 15.77
CA PHE A 96 16.69 6.39 15.54
C PHE A 96 17.12 7.67 14.83
N HIS A 97 16.17 8.57 14.47
CA HIS A 97 16.43 9.81 13.73
C HIS A 97 17.15 9.60 12.38
N VAL A 98 16.79 8.53 11.68
CA VAL A 98 17.33 8.21 10.36
C VAL A 98 16.22 7.86 9.38
N PRO A 99 16.36 8.17 8.09
CA PRO A 99 15.38 7.72 7.10
C PRO A 99 15.42 6.20 6.96
N VAL A 100 14.24 5.59 6.79
CA VAL A 100 14.04 4.14 6.76
C VAL A 100 14.99 3.41 5.79
N TYR A 101 15.28 4.00 4.62
CA TYR A 101 16.20 3.38 3.65
C TYR A 101 17.60 3.10 4.22
N LYS A 102 18.05 3.88 5.22
CA LYS A 102 19.34 3.62 5.88
C LYS A 102 19.29 2.39 6.79
N LEU A 103 18.13 2.13 7.41
CA LEU A 103 17.91 0.92 8.20
C LEU A 103 17.81 -0.33 7.32
N LEU A 104 17.36 -0.16 6.06
CA LEU A 104 17.19 -1.24 5.08
C LEU A 104 18.44 -1.52 4.22
N GLY A 105 19.62 -0.99 4.58
CA GLY A 105 20.87 -1.27 3.90
C GLY A 105 21.43 -0.11 3.06
N GLY A 106 20.75 1.04 3.06
CA GLY A 106 21.26 2.25 2.43
C GLY A 106 20.69 2.53 1.04
N LYS A 107 21.21 3.58 0.43
CA LYS A 107 20.69 4.14 -0.81
C LYS A 107 21.37 3.52 -2.02
N CYS A 108 20.60 2.92 -2.90
CA CYS A 108 21.11 2.31 -4.15
C CYS A 108 21.12 3.28 -5.33
N ARG A 109 20.32 4.35 -5.30
CA ARG A 109 20.19 5.33 -6.39
C ARG A 109 19.62 6.65 -5.88
N ASP A 110 19.86 7.73 -6.62
CA ASP A 110 19.34 9.07 -6.30
C ASP A 110 18.00 9.35 -6.92
N LYS A 111 17.67 8.67 -8.02
CA LYS A 111 16.42 8.85 -8.76
C LYS A 111 15.86 7.50 -9.17
N VAL A 112 14.53 7.41 -9.19
CA VAL A 112 13.80 6.26 -9.72
C VAL A 112 13.11 6.70 -11.01
N ARG A 113 13.31 5.95 -12.11
CA ARG A 113 12.53 6.15 -13.33
C ARG A 113 11.10 5.74 -13.07
N VAL A 114 10.18 6.64 -13.34
CA VAL A 114 8.74 6.39 -13.24
C VAL A 114 8.11 6.35 -14.63
N TYR A 115 6.97 5.68 -14.76
CA TYR A 115 6.13 5.76 -15.93
C TYR A 115 4.88 6.57 -15.62
N ASN A 116 4.32 7.23 -16.64
CA ASN A 116 3.03 7.92 -16.51
C ASN A 116 1.89 6.93 -16.77
N HIS A 117 0.91 6.92 -15.88
CA HIS A 117 -0.37 6.27 -16.12
C HIS A 117 -1.17 7.11 -17.11
N THR A 118 -1.30 6.62 -18.33
CA THR A 118 -2.04 7.30 -19.37
C THR A 118 -3.40 6.64 -19.53
N ALA A 119 -4.46 7.42 -19.37
CA ALA A 119 -5.85 6.97 -19.54
C ALA A 119 -6.58 7.85 -20.55
N GLY A 120 -7.63 7.32 -21.15
CA GLY A 120 -8.54 8.03 -22.05
C GLY A 120 -9.83 7.26 -22.17
N ARG A 121 -10.95 7.95 -22.35
CA ARG A 121 -12.27 7.34 -22.59
C ARG A 121 -12.45 6.90 -24.03
N THR A 122 -11.70 7.52 -24.94
CA THR A 122 -11.64 7.18 -26.36
C THR A 122 -10.18 6.94 -26.76
N GLU A 123 -9.98 6.38 -27.94
CA GLU A 123 -8.64 6.16 -28.50
C GLU A 123 -7.92 7.49 -28.72
N GLU A 124 -8.66 8.51 -29.21
CA GLU A 124 -8.12 9.85 -29.47
C GLU A 124 -7.63 10.51 -28.17
N GLU A 125 -8.46 10.50 -27.11
CA GLU A 125 -8.06 11.00 -25.79
C GLU A 125 -6.85 10.27 -25.23
N LEU A 126 -6.78 8.95 -25.40
CA LEU A 126 -5.66 8.16 -24.95
C LEU A 126 -4.37 8.57 -25.67
N ILE A 127 -4.43 8.75 -26.99
CA ILE A 127 -3.29 9.20 -27.80
C ILE A 127 -2.87 10.62 -27.39
N GLU A 128 -3.81 11.54 -27.25
CA GLU A 128 -3.52 12.92 -26.81
C GLU A 128 -2.83 12.95 -25.45
N ASN A 129 -3.36 12.21 -24.46
CA ASN A 129 -2.78 12.13 -23.12
C ASN A 129 -1.41 11.43 -23.13
N ALA A 130 -1.19 10.48 -24.01
CA ALA A 130 0.11 9.83 -24.18
C ALA A 130 1.15 10.81 -24.73
N VAL A 131 0.79 11.58 -25.79
CA VAL A 131 1.67 12.61 -26.37
C VAL A 131 2.01 13.66 -25.32
N LYS A 132 1.02 14.15 -24.58
CA LYS A 132 1.23 15.10 -23.48
C LYS A 132 2.20 14.55 -22.42
N GLY A 133 2.07 13.28 -22.03
CA GLY A 133 3.00 12.65 -21.09
C GLY A 133 4.44 12.65 -21.60
N VAL A 134 4.66 12.43 -22.91
CA VAL A 134 6.00 12.53 -23.53
C VAL A 134 6.51 13.96 -23.50
N GLU A 135 5.68 14.95 -23.82
CA GLU A 135 6.03 16.38 -23.79
C GLU A 135 6.36 16.86 -22.38
N GLU A 136 5.72 16.30 -21.34
CA GLU A 136 6.04 16.54 -19.92
C GLU A 136 7.36 15.88 -19.48
N GLY A 137 7.99 15.10 -20.35
CA GLY A 137 9.31 14.48 -20.11
C GLY A 137 9.28 13.05 -19.60
N TYR A 138 8.12 12.38 -19.56
CA TYR A 138 8.07 10.98 -19.23
C TYR A 138 8.69 10.14 -20.35
N THR A 139 9.57 9.20 -19.99
CA THR A 139 10.24 8.28 -20.91
C THR A 139 9.62 6.89 -20.93
N ALA A 140 8.53 6.70 -20.20
CA ALA A 140 7.74 5.49 -20.16
C ALA A 140 6.28 5.84 -19.90
N LEU A 141 5.39 5.18 -20.62
CA LEU A 141 3.94 5.27 -20.46
C LEU A 141 3.41 3.86 -20.17
N GLY A 142 2.36 3.75 -19.37
CA GLY A 142 1.79 2.48 -19.01
C GLY A 142 0.27 2.51 -18.92
N HIS A 143 -0.32 1.30 -18.94
CA HIS A 143 -1.76 1.10 -18.89
C HIS A 143 -2.52 1.80 -20.03
N LEU A 144 -1.98 1.73 -21.25
CA LEU A 144 -2.63 2.25 -22.46
C LEU A 144 -3.84 1.39 -22.82
N ASN A 145 -4.88 1.44 -22.02
CA ASN A 145 -6.11 0.70 -22.23
C ASN A 145 -7.32 1.65 -22.24
N PRO A 146 -7.97 1.85 -23.39
CA PRO A 146 -9.14 2.72 -23.52
C PRO A 146 -10.38 2.19 -22.79
N TYR A 147 -10.40 0.90 -22.41
CA TYR A 147 -11.55 0.27 -21.76
C TYR A 147 -11.54 0.34 -20.23
N LEU A 148 -10.62 1.09 -19.63
CA LEU A 148 -10.53 1.21 -18.16
C LEU A 148 -11.78 1.79 -17.49
N ASP A 149 -12.59 2.55 -18.23
CA ASP A 149 -13.81 3.18 -17.74
C ASP A 149 -15.09 2.40 -18.07
N GLU A 150 -15.02 1.22 -18.68
CA GLU A 150 -16.22 0.41 -18.89
C GLU A 150 -16.84 -0.05 -17.56
N PRO A 151 -18.18 0.02 -17.41
CA PRO A 151 -18.85 -0.54 -16.26
C PRO A 151 -18.46 -2.01 -16.07
N ARG A 152 -18.15 -2.42 -14.83
CA ARG A 152 -17.77 -3.82 -14.53
C ARG A 152 -18.79 -4.83 -15.04
N THR A 153 -20.07 -4.49 -14.98
CA THR A 153 -21.18 -5.30 -15.51
C THR A 153 -21.04 -5.54 -17.00
N LYS A 154 -20.78 -4.50 -17.77
CA LYS A 154 -20.64 -4.60 -19.23
C LYS A 154 -19.39 -5.37 -19.63
N ALA A 155 -18.25 -5.09 -18.98
CA ALA A 155 -17.02 -5.82 -19.26
C ALA A 155 -17.14 -7.32 -18.92
N TYR A 156 -17.92 -7.67 -17.91
CA TYR A 156 -18.19 -9.05 -17.54
C TYR A 156 -19.10 -9.73 -18.58
N GLU A 157 -20.14 -9.04 -19.04
CA GLU A 157 -21.04 -9.54 -20.08
C GLU A 157 -20.32 -9.74 -21.42
N ASP A 158 -19.43 -8.83 -21.77
CA ASP A 158 -18.64 -8.90 -23.02
C ASP A 158 -17.42 -9.87 -22.93
N GLY A 159 -17.21 -10.53 -21.78
CA GLY A 159 -16.06 -11.42 -21.55
C GLY A 159 -14.73 -10.69 -21.32
N ASN A 160 -14.74 -9.38 -21.15
CA ASN A 160 -13.56 -8.54 -20.97
C ASN A 160 -13.22 -8.28 -19.48
N ALA A 161 -13.71 -9.12 -18.57
CA ALA A 161 -13.50 -8.96 -17.12
C ALA A 161 -12.01 -8.88 -16.71
N ALA A 162 -11.11 -9.46 -17.50
CA ALA A 162 -9.67 -9.40 -17.25
C ALA A 162 -9.04 -8.01 -17.51
N MET A 163 -9.77 -7.10 -18.18
CA MET A 163 -9.29 -5.76 -18.51
C MET A 163 -9.68 -4.69 -17.47
N LEU A 164 -10.34 -5.08 -16.38
CA LEU A 164 -10.82 -4.16 -15.34
C LEU A 164 -9.79 -3.85 -14.23
N TYR A 165 -8.53 -4.21 -14.44
CA TYR A 165 -7.45 -4.03 -13.46
C TYR A 165 -6.33 -3.14 -13.97
#